data_5645086e67b3aa8b26af44c506701aeb
#
_entry.id   5645086e67b3aa8b26af44c506701aeb
#
_cell.length_a   1.000
_cell.length_b   1.000
_cell.length_c   1.000
_cell.angle_alpha   90.00
_cell.angle_beta   90.00
_cell.angle_gamma   90.00
#
_symmetry.space_group_name_H-M   'P 1'
#
loop_
_entity.id
_entity.type
_entity.pdbx_description
1 polymer ?
#
loop_
_entity_poly.entity_id
_entity_poly.type
_entity_poly.pdbx_seq_one_letter_code
_entity_poly.pdbx_strand_id
1 'polypeptide(L)'
;HFDSLKVAGVMIVVALRGKGIASWLTQKIYRMKAVERELMFGLSNAQAAATLAAVLVGYNIILPDGQRLLNEDVLNGTILLILVTCVVSSFITEHAAKQIVTDEAELDEGKANEKERFLIPLSNPDTLEDLISLGLVVRNPKQLDNLVALNVINDSNDSVRLEMRGRRNLERAAQIAASANVSMRTVSRFDLNIATGILHAAKEYDVTSIIIGLHRKTNIVDSFFGTLAENLLKKYYQQVMIARFQMPVNTLRRILVAVPPKAEYEHGFVKWVSHLCRMSGELGCRLHFFAHPQTLGYLK
;
A
#
# COMPACT_ATOMS: atom_id res chain seq x y z
N HIS A 1 -35.44 35.80 1.03
CA HIS A 1 -34.61 34.76 1.66
C HIS A 1 -35.31 33.39 1.73
N PHE A 2 -36.63 33.34 1.93
CA PHE A 2 -37.35 32.04 2.01
C PHE A 2 -37.49 31.36 0.65
N ASP A 3 -37.60 32.15 -0.41
CA ASP A 3 -37.77 31.62 -1.78
C ASP A 3 -36.45 31.13 -2.36
N SER A 4 -35.31 31.78 -2.05
CA SER A 4 -33.98 31.28 -2.37
C SER A 4 -33.72 29.89 -1.74
N LEU A 5 -34.20 29.63 -0.53
CA LEU A 5 -34.04 28.35 0.16
C LEU A 5 -34.90 27.23 -0.49
N LYS A 6 -36.10 27.55 -0.95
CA LYS A 6 -36.94 26.60 -1.70
C LYS A 6 -36.29 26.23 -3.05
N VAL A 7 -35.81 27.25 -3.77
CA VAL A 7 -35.08 27.04 -5.04
C VAL A 7 -33.86 26.16 -4.84
N ALA A 8 -33.03 26.48 -3.83
CA ALA A 8 -31.88 25.64 -3.46
C ALA A 8 -32.27 24.20 -3.15
N GLY A 9 -33.32 24.00 -2.34
CA GLY A 9 -33.81 22.65 -1.99
C GLY A 9 -34.21 21.83 -3.20
N VAL A 10 -34.98 22.43 -4.15
CA VAL A 10 -35.34 21.76 -5.38
C VAL A 10 -34.13 21.43 -6.24
N MET A 11 -33.21 22.39 -6.41
CA MET A 11 -31.97 22.18 -7.18
C MET A 11 -31.11 21.06 -6.59
N ILE A 12 -30.95 21.00 -5.27
CA ILE A 12 -30.19 19.95 -4.57
C ILE A 12 -30.85 18.57 -4.81
N VAL A 13 -32.16 18.47 -4.60
CA VAL A 13 -32.88 17.20 -4.76
C VAL A 13 -32.79 16.69 -6.21
N VAL A 14 -32.99 17.56 -7.18
CA VAL A 14 -32.91 17.21 -8.62
C VAL A 14 -31.49 16.78 -8.99
N ALA A 15 -30.45 17.53 -8.54
CA ALA A 15 -29.06 17.21 -8.82
C ALA A 15 -28.67 15.84 -8.22
N LEU A 16 -28.97 15.59 -6.94
CA LEU A 16 -28.66 14.34 -6.27
C LEU A 16 -29.40 13.15 -6.90
N ARG A 17 -30.70 13.28 -7.20
CA ARG A 17 -31.46 12.22 -7.84
C ARG A 17 -31.01 11.94 -9.26
N GLY A 18 -30.74 12.97 -10.05
CA GLY A 18 -30.24 12.82 -11.42
C GLY A 18 -28.93 12.07 -11.48
N LYS A 19 -27.96 12.46 -10.63
CA LYS A 19 -26.66 11.79 -10.49
C LYS A 19 -26.80 10.38 -9.93
N GLY A 20 -27.69 10.17 -8.95
CA GLY A 20 -27.99 8.85 -8.40
C GLY A 20 -28.55 7.89 -9.44
N ILE A 21 -29.50 8.34 -10.26
CA ILE A 21 -30.07 7.54 -11.36
C ILE A 21 -29.00 7.23 -12.42
N ALA A 22 -28.19 8.23 -12.79
CA ALA A 22 -27.10 8.04 -13.75
C ALA A 22 -26.07 7.01 -13.27
N SER A 23 -25.62 7.09 -12.01
CA SER A 23 -24.68 6.13 -11.44
C SER A 23 -25.27 4.73 -11.31
N TRP A 24 -26.58 4.62 -10.95
CA TRP A 24 -27.28 3.33 -10.91
C TRP A 24 -27.40 2.70 -12.31
N LEU A 25 -27.74 3.50 -13.33
CA LEU A 25 -27.84 3.01 -14.70
C LEU A 25 -26.47 2.53 -15.22
N THR A 26 -25.41 3.29 -14.95
CA THR A 26 -24.01 2.92 -15.29
C THR A 26 -23.63 1.60 -14.61
N GLN A 27 -23.93 1.45 -13.32
CA GLN A 27 -23.71 0.19 -12.61
C GLN A 27 -24.37 -1.00 -13.31
N LYS A 28 -25.64 -0.83 -13.74
CA LYS A 28 -26.39 -1.89 -14.44
C LYS A 28 -25.80 -2.24 -15.80
N ILE A 29 -25.43 -1.24 -16.59
CA ILE A 29 -24.86 -1.42 -17.94
C ILE A 29 -23.50 -2.12 -17.87
N TYR A 30 -22.61 -1.64 -16.98
CA TYR A 30 -21.24 -2.14 -16.88
C TYR A 30 -21.05 -3.26 -15.85
N ARG A 31 -22.13 -3.70 -15.18
CA ARG A 31 -22.12 -4.76 -14.15
C ARG A 31 -21.12 -4.49 -13.03
N MET A 32 -21.03 -3.23 -12.63
CA MET A 32 -20.10 -2.78 -11.56
C MET A 32 -20.60 -3.21 -10.18
N LYS A 33 -19.68 -3.28 -9.20
CA LYS A 33 -20.04 -3.51 -7.80
C LYS A 33 -20.79 -2.32 -7.21
N ALA A 34 -21.57 -2.54 -6.15
CA ALA A 34 -22.33 -1.47 -5.49
C ALA A 34 -21.42 -0.36 -4.95
N VAL A 35 -20.26 -0.73 -4.40
CA VAL A 35 -19.27 0.22 -3.86
C VAL A 35 -18.66 1.10 -4.96
N GLU A 36 -18.41 0.54 -6.14
CA GLU A 36 -17.92 1.30 -7.32
C GLU A 36 -18.96 2.32 -7.79
N ARG A 37 -20.26 1.98 -7.74
CA ARG A 37 -21.36 2.93 -8.01
C ARG A 37 -21.33 4.08 -7.00
N GLU A 38 -21.16 3.79 -5.71
CA GLU A 38 -21.12 4.81 -4.65
C GLU A 38 -19.92 5.73 -4.84
N LEU A 39 -18.75 5.19 -5.17
CA LEU A 39 -17.57 5.98 -5.50
C LEU A 39 -17.82 6.89 -6.72
N MET A 40 -18.37 6.34 -7.79
CA MET A 40 -18.71 7.10 -9.01
C MET A 40 -19.73 8.19 -8.72
N PHE A 41 -20.76 7.91 -7.93
CA PHE A 41 -21.74 8.91 -7.49
C PHE A 41 -21.06 10.01 -6.69
N GLY A 42 -20.27 9.67 -5.68
CA GLY A 42 -19.52 10.63 -4.86
C GLY A 42 -18.64 11.54 -5.71
N LEU A 43 -17.78 10.98 -6.58
CA LEU A 43 -16.87 11.74 -7.43
C LEU A 43 -17.59 12.64 -8.45
N SER A 44 -18.74 12.18 -9.00
CA SER A 44 -19.48 12.94 -10.02
C SER A 44 -20.44 13.98 -9.45
N ASN A 45 -20.79 13.89 -8.16
CA ASN A 45 -21.83 14.72 -7.56
C ASN A 45 -21.34 16.12 -7.14
N ALA A 46 -20.04 16.31 -6.89
CA ALA A 46 -19.51 17.60 -6.51
C ALA A 46 -19.72 18.63 -7.62
N GLN A 47 -20.52 19.65 -7.32
CA GLN A 47 -20.68 20.84 -8.15
C GLN A 47 -19.65 21.88 -7.73
N ALA A 48 -19.01 22.56 -8.68
CA ALA A 48 -17.92 23.45 -8.38
C ALA A 48 -17.93 24.72 -9.27
N ALA A 49 -16.77 25.30 -9.52
CA ALA A 49 -16.57 26.57 -10.20
C ALA A 49 -17.29 26.67 -11.56
N ALA A 50 -17.35 25.58 -12.34
CA ALA A 50 -18.03 25.60 -13.64
C ALA A 50 -19.55 25.87 -13.53
N THR A 51 -20.20 25.30 -12.52
CA THR A 51 -21.64 25.55 -12.25
C THR A 51 -21.86 27.00 -11.82
N LEU A 52 -21.01 27.53 -10.93
CA LEU A 52 -21.10 28.91 -10.51
C LEU A 52 -20.85 29.87 -11.67
N ALA A 53 -19.84 29.60 -12.51
CA ALA A 53 -19.53 30.42 -13.68
C ALA A 53 -20.70 30.46 -14.67
N ALA A 54 -21.34 29.31 -14.96
CA ALA A 54 -22.49 29.25 -15.84
C ALA A 54 -23.68 30.06 -15.29
N VAL A 55 -23.95 29.97 -13.99
CA VAL A 55 -25.03 30.73 -13.34
C VAL A 55 -24.73 32.23 -13.30
N LEU A 56 -23.46 32.63 -13.05
CA LEU A 56 -23.04 34.05 -13.11
C LEU A 56 -23.18 34.63 -14.50
N VAL A 57 -22.88 33.86 -15.56
CA VAL A 57 -23.11 34.33 -16.94
C VAL A 57 -24.60 34.54 -17.16
N GLY A 58 -25.46 33.57 -16.78
CA GLY A 58 -26.93 33.73 -16.91
C GLY A 58 -27.50 34.88 -16.09
N TYR A 59 -26.94 35.14 -14.90
CA TYR A 59 -27.35 36.26 -14.06
C TYR A 59 -26.99 37.62 -14.68
N ASN A 60 -25.91 37.71 -15.44
CA ASN A 60 -25.47 38.97 -16.10
C ASN A 60 -26.17 39.23 -17.45
N ILE A 61 -26.91 38.26 -17.98
CA ILE A 61 -27.68 38.45 -19.20
C ILE A 61 -28.99 39.21 -18.87
N ILE A 62 -29.16 40.35 -19.53
CA ILE A 62 -30.38 41.17 -19.45
C ILE A 62 -31.20 40.88 -20.69
N LEU A 63 -32.47 40.49 -20.52
CA LEU A 63 -33.43 40.23 -21.55
C LEU A 63 -33.98 41.55 -22.14
N PRO A 64 -34.61 41.57 -23.34
CA PRO A 64 -35.16 42.76 -23.95
C PRO A 64 -36.23 43.46 -23.11
N ASP A 65 -36.89 42.75 -22.19
CA ASP A 65 -37.84 43.25 -21.22
C ASP A 65 -37.23 43.96 -20.00
N GLY A 66 -35.90 44.02 -19.93
CA GLY A 66 -35.12 44.61 -18.83
C GLY A 66 -34.93 43.70 -17.62
N GLN A 67 -35.43 42.43 -17.65
CA GLN A 67 -35.25 41.47 -16.60
C GLN A 67 -33.97 40.66 -16.79
N ARG A 68 -33.42 40.16 -15.70
CA ARG A 68 -32.25 39.21 -15.74
C ARG A 68 -32.75 37.84 -16.12
N LEU A 69 -31.97 37.11 -16.94
CA LEU A 69 -32.26 35.73 -17.32
C LEU A 69 -32.37 34.81 -16.10
N LEU A 70 -31.45 34.96 -15.13
CA LEU A 70 -31.51 34.29 -13.85
C LEU A 70 -31.61 35.32 -12.72
N ASN A 71 -32.47 35.07 -11.75
CA ASN A 71 -32.64 35.96 -10.60
C ASN A 71 -31.63 35.65 -9.46
N GLU A 72 -31.61 36.52 -8.44
CA GLU A 72 -30.75 36.36 -7.28
C GLU A 72 -31.02 35.08 -6.49
N ASP A 73 -32.27 34.57 -6.50
CA ASP A 73 -32.64 33.34 -5.79
C ASP A 73 -31.95 32.11 -6.39
N VAL A 74 -31.80 32.08 -7.72
CA VAL A 74 -31.08 31.01 -8.41
C VAL A 74 -29.58 31.09 -8.13
N LEU A 75 -28.99 32.29 -8.10
CA LEU A 75 -27.57 32.48 -7.77
C LEU A 75 -27.28 32.01 -6.34
N ASN A 76 -28.06 32.48 -5.36
CA ASN A 76 -27.90 32.08 -3.96
C ASN A 76 -28.18 30.60 -3.75
N GLY A 77 -29.19 30.05 -4.45
CA GLY A 77 -29.50 28.62 -4.46
C GLY A 77 -28.36 27.78 -5.00
N THR A 78 -27.65 28.28 -6.02
CA THR A 78 -26.48 27.57 -6.59
C THR A 78 -25.30 27.53 -5.60
N ILE A 79 -25.05 28.59 -4.85
CA ILE A 79 -24.00 28.60 -3.82
C ILE A 79 -24.29 27.53 -2.76
N LEU A 80 -25.55 27.45 -2.32
CA LEU A 80 -25.97 26.43 -1.35
C LEU A 80 -25.90 25.01 -1.93
N LEU A 81 -26.29 24.84 -3.21
CA LEU A 81 -26.15 23.58 -3.93
C LEU A 81 -24.70 23.10 -3.97
N ILE A 82 -23.75 24.00 -4.30
CA ILE A 82 -22.31 23.67 -4.33
C ILE A 82 -21.85 23.20 -2.96
N LEU A 83 -22.17 23.96 -1.92
CA LEU A 83 -21.77 23.62 -0.54
C LEU A 83 -22.28 22.24 -0.13
N VAL A 84 -23.58 21.97 -0.31
CA VAL A 84 -24.19 20.71 0.08
C VAL A 84 -23.65 19.53 -0.75
N THR A 85 -23.54 19.70 -2.08
CA THR A 85 -23.05 18.63 -2.95
C THR A 85 -21.57 18.31 -2.68
N CYS A 86 -20.72 19.29 -2.38
CA CYS A 86 -19.32 19.04 -2.01
C CYS A 86 -19.20 18.28 -0.69
N VAL A 87 -19.98 18.65 0.32
CA VAL A 87 -19.98 17.93 1.62
C VAL A 87 -20.44 16.49 1.44
N VAL A 88 -21.60 16.29 0.78
CA VAL A 88 -22.15 14.94 0.53
C VAL A 88 -21.16 14.10 -0.30
N SER A 89 -20.58 14.67 -1.36
CA SER A 89 -19.57 14.00 -2.18
C SER A 89 -18.37 13.56 -1.38
N SER A 90 -17.84 14.40 -0.51
CA SER A 90 -16.66 14.09 0.30
C SER A 90 -16.91 12.87 1.19
N PHE A 91 -18.03 12.84 1.91
CA PHE A 91 -18.36 11.71 2.80
C PHE A 91 -18.59 10.41 2.02
N ILE A 92 -19.35 10.45 0.93
CA ILE A 92 -19.65 9.24 0.14
C ILE A 92 -18.39 8.71 -0.53
N THR A 93 -17.56 9.59 -1.11
CA THR A 93 -16.29 9.20 -1.75
C THR A 93 -15.34 8.56 -0.75
N GLU A 94 -15.19 9.18 0.44
CA GLU A 94 -14.33 8.63 1.50
C GLU A 94 -14.81 7.27 1.96
N HIS A 95 -16.12 7.10 2.18
CA HIS A 95 -16.71 5.83 2.60
C HIS A 95 -16.50 4.73 1.54
N ALA A 96 -16.85 5.00 0.28
CA ALA A 96 -16.70 4.05 -0.80
C ALA A 96 -15.23 3.68 -1.08
N ALA A 97 -14.32 4.66 -1.03
CA ALA A 97 -12.89 4.40 -1.18
C ALA A 97 -12.35 3.48 -0.09
N LYS A 98 -12.74 3.70 1.18
CA LYS A 98 -12.38 2.83 2.30
C LYS A 98 -12.87 1.40 2.09
N GLN A 99 -14.12 1.22 1.67
CA GLN A 99 -14.68 -0.12 1.41
C GLN A 99 -13.95 -0.84 0.26
N ILE A 100 -13.63 -0.15 -0.83
CA ILE A 100 -12.89 -0.77 -1.94
C ILE A 100 -11.56 -1.32 -1.48
N VAL A 101 -10.79 -0.52 -0.70
CA VAL A 101 -9.49 -0.95 -0.19
C VAL A 101 -9.64 -2.13 0.78
N THR A 102 -10.68 -2.12 1.63
CA THR A 102 -10.94 -3.25 2.55
C THR A 102 -11.32 -4.52 1.80
N ASP A 103 -12.21 -4.43 0.79
CA ASP A 103 -12.60 -5.56 -0.05
C ASP A 103 -11.41 -6.12 -0.85
N GLU A 104 -10.51 -5.25 -1.35
CA GLU A 104 -9.29 -5.68 -2.03
C GLU A 104 -8.31 -6.36 -1.07
N ALA A 105 -8.18 -5.87 0.17
CA ALA A 105 -7.36 -6.50 1.19
C ALA A 105 -7.87 -7.92 1.54
N GLU A 106 -9.19 -8.10 1.68
CA GLU A 106 -9.79 -9.43 1.92
C GLU A 106 -9.61 -10.38 0.73
N LEU A 107 -9.67 -9.87 -0.51
CA LEU A 107 -9.39 -10.66 -1.72
C LEU A 107 -7.91 -11.06 -1.82
N ASP A 108 -7.00 -10.20 -1.37
CA ASP A 108 -5.58 -10.50 -1.27
C ASP A 108 -5.27 -11.49 -0.14
N GLU A 109 -6.06 -11.54 0.94
CA GLU A 109 -5.98 -12.63 1.93
C GLU A 109 -6.28 -14.00 1.30
N GLY A 110 -7.30 -14.09 0.45
CA GLY A 110 -7.62 -15.32 -0.30
C GLY A 110 -6.49 -15.75 -1.24
N LYS A 111 -5.77 -14.79 -1.84
CA LYS A 111 -4.61 -15.00 -2.71
C LYS A 111 -3.29 -15.11 -1.96
N ALA A 112 -3.16 -14.55 -0.76
CA ALA A 112 -1.96 -14.65 0.08
C ALA A 112 -1.66 -16.09 0.53
N ASN A 113 -2.61 -17.02 0.36
CA ASN A 113 -2.35 -18.45 0.43
C ASN A 113 -1.69 -19.04 -0.84
N GLU A 114 -1.57 -18.28 -1.92
CA GLU A 114 -0.89 -18.68 -3.14
C GLU A 114 0.58 -18.25 -3.10
N LYS A 115 1.47 -19.23 -2.90
CA LYS A 115 2.94 -19.20 -3.10
C LYS A 115 3.66 -17.93 -2.61
N GLU A 116 3.66 -17.75 -1.31
CA GLU A 116 4.51 -16.74 -0.67
C GLU A 116 5.99 -17.09 -0.90
N ARG A 117 6.79 -16.12 -1.38
CA ARG A 117 8.22 -16.31 -1.63
C ARG A 117 9.02 -15.11 -1.16
N PHE A 118 10.02 -15.36 -0.34
CA PHE A 118 10.92 -14.35 0.20
C PHE A 118 12.25 -14.37 -0.53
N LEU A 119 12.73 -13.18 -0.93
CA LEU A 119 14.06 -12.97 -1.45
C LEU A 119 14.95 -12.32 -0.38
N ILE A 120 16.09 -12.92 -0.11
CA ILE A 120 17.05 -12.47 0.88
C ILE A 120 18.38 -12.17 0.18
N PRO A 121 18.64 -10.90 -0.17
CA PRO A 121 19.93 -10.50 -0.72
C PRO A 121 21.02 -10.58 0.36
N LEU A 122 22.10 -11.32 0.07
CA LEU A 122 23.20 -11.58 0.97
C LEU A 122 24.48 -10.91 0.45
N SER A 123 24.88 -9.82 1.06
CA SER A 123 26.15 -9.14 0.72
C SER A 123 27.14 -9.14 1.88
N ASN A 124 26.66 -9.09 3.13
CA ASN A 124 27.49 -9.03 4.32
C ASN A 124 27.40 -10.33 5.12
N PRO A 125 28.53 -11.03 5.37
CA PRO A 125 28.55 -12.24 6.17
C PRO A 125 28.14 -12.00 7.64
N ASP A 126 28.34 -10.81 8.20
CA ASP A 126 28.02 -10.51 9.60
C ASP A 126 26.52 -10.49 9.90
N THR A 127 25.70 -10.19 8.91
CA THR A 127 24.22 -10.12 9.05
C THR A 127 23.53 -11.33 8.43
N LEU A 128 24.27 -12.24 7.82
CA LEU A 128 23.76 -13.38 7.08
C LEU A 128 22.91 -14.30 7.96
N GLU A 129 23.44 -14.71 9.11
CA GLU A 129 22.75 -15.64 10.01
C GLU A 129 21.44 -15.06 10.54
N ASP A 130 21.44 -13.77 10.92
CA ASP A 130 20.25 -13.08 11.40
C ASP A 130 19.20 -12.89 10.30
N LEU A 131 19.62 -12.57 9.07
CA LEU A 131 18.71 -12.43 7.92
C LEU A 131 18.04 -13.75 7.55
N ILE A 132 18.81 -14.84 7.53
CA ILE A 132 18.25 -16.16 7.26
C ILE A 132 17.32 -16.59 8.39
N SER A 133 17.71 -16.39 9.66
CA SER A 133 16.88 -16.66 10.83
C SER A 133 15.55 -15.90 10.78
N LEU A 134 15.58 -14.61 10.39
CA LEU A 134 14.37 -13.82 10.19
C LEU A 134 13.49 -14.41 9.08
N GLY A 135 14.07 -14.77 7.94
CA GLY A 135 13.35 -15.41 6.84
C GLY A 135 12.69 -16.73 7.26
N LEU A 136 13.39 -17.55 8.04
CA LEU A 136 12.87 -18.81 8.57
C LEU A 136 11.66 -18.63 9.50
N VAL A 137 11.68 -17.58 10.32
CA VAL A 137 10.63 -17.30 11.30
C VAL A 137 9.40 -16.63 10.67
N VAL A 138 9.60 -15.85 9.62
CA VAL A 138 8.51 -15.09 8.96
C VAL A 138 7.79 -15.92 7.89
N ARG A 139 8.49 -16.89 7.25
CA ARG A 139 7.93 -17.70 6.16
C ARG A 139 6.69 -18.50 6.57
N ASN A 140 5.88 -18.88 5.60
CA ASN A 140 4.82 -19.84 5.83
C ASN A 140 5.42 -21.24 5.91
N PRO A 141 5.36 -21.94 7.09
CA PRO A 141 5.95 -23.27 7.25
C PRO A 141 5.25 -24.34 6.41
N LYS A 142 4.01 -24.10 5.97
CA LYS A 142 3.25 -25.04 5.13
C LYS A 142 3.69 -25.03 3.67
N GLN A 143 4.48 -24.04 3.25
CA GLN A 143 4.97 -23.90 1.88
C GLN A 143 6.43 -24.34 1.80
N LEU A 144 6.70 -25.25 0.86
CA LEU A 144 8.06 -25.65 0.52
C LEU A 144 8.67 -24.65 -0.49
N ASP A 145 10.00 -24.52 -0.48
CA ASP A 145 10.77 -23.68 -1.45
C ASP A 145 10.36 -22.21 -1.51
N ASN A 146 9.98 -21.64 -0.37
CA ASN A 146 9.56 -20.24 -0.27
C ASN A 146 10.68 -19.26 0.12
N LEU A 147 11.92 -19.73 0.24
CA LEU A 147 13.08 -18.89 0.52
C LEU A 147 14.08 -18.91 -0.64
N VAL A 148 14.49 -17.72 -1.07
CA VAL A 148 15.51 -17.51 -2.11
C VAL A 148 16.62 -16.64 -1.54
N ALA A 149 17.83 -17.19 -1.43
CA ALA A 149 19.03 -16.44 -1.09
C ALA A 149 19.68 -15.92 -2.37
N LEU A 150 19.96 -14.63 -2.45
CA LEU A 150 20.51 -13.98 -3.62
C LEU A 150 21.87 -13.34 -3.33
N ASN A 151 22.84 -13.61 -4.16
CA ASN A 151 24.08 -12.83 -4.25
C ASN A 151 24.10 -12.07 -5.58
N VAL A 152 24.20 -10.74 -5.53
CA VAL A 152 24.37 -9.91 -6.73
C VAL A 152 25.83 -9.50 -6.85
N ILE A 153 26.43 -9.78 -7.99
CA ILE A 153 27.79 -9.43 -8.36
C ILE A 153 27.71 -8.27 -9.34
N ASN A 154 28.25 -7.11 -8.95
CA ASN A 154 28.37 -6.01 -9.91
C ASN A 154 29.63 -6.16 -10.74
N ASP A 155 29.59 -5.62 -11.95
CA ASP A 155 30.72 -5.62 -12.87
C ASP A 155 31.79 -4.66 -12.35
N SER A 156 32.76 -5.20 -11.62
CA SER A 156 33.90 -4.48 -11.04
C SER A 156 35.17 -5.27 -11.25
N ASN A 157 36.33 -4.60 -11.15
CA ASN A 157 37.65 -5.23 -11.32
C ASN A 157 37.93 -6.38 -10.34
N ASP A 158 37.12 -6.53 -9.29
CA ASP A 158 37.20 -7.58 -8.25
C ASP A 158 36.12 -8.67 -8.38
N SER A 159 35.50 -8.82 -9.56
CA SER A 159 34.34 -9.70 -9.78
C SER A 159 34.58 -11.15 -9.31
N VAL A 160 35.74 -11.73 -9.57
CA VAL A 160 36.11 -13.11 -9.18
C VAL A 160 36.14 -13.26 -7.65
N ARG A 161 36.67 -12.28 -6.93
CA ARG A 161 36.73 -12.30 -5.47
C ARG A 161 35.33 -12.15 -4.86
N LEU A 162 34.52 -11.28 -5.44
CA LEU A 162 33.12 -11.08 -5.03
C LEU A 162 32.28 -12.33 -5.30
N GLU A 163 32.50 -13.00 -6.41
CA GLU A 163 31.84 -14.26 -6.74
C GLU A 163 32.18 -15.36 -5.72
N MET A 164 33.47 -15.57 -5.44
CA MET A 164 33.89 -16.57 -4.45
C MET A 164 33.33 -16.29 -3.05
N ARG A 165 33.30 -15.02 -2.64
CA ARG A 165 32.68 -14.60 -1.37
C ARG A 165 31.18 -14.84 -1.36
N GLY A 166 30.51 -14.44 -2.45
CA GLY A 166 29.07 -14.65 -2.63
C GLY A 166 28.69 -16.11 -2.58
N ARG A 167 29.45 -16.99 -3.25
CA ARG A 167 29.22 -18.43 -3.22
C ARG A 167 29.32 -18.99 -1.80
N ARG A 168 30.33 -18.62 -1.03
CA ARG A 168 30.47 -19.03 0.39
C ARG A 168 29.27 -18.57 1.23
N ASN A 169 28.81 -17.33 1.02
CA ASN A 169 27.65 -16.80 1.73
C ASN A 169 26.38 -17.61 1.38
N LEU A 170 26.18 -17.95 0.12
CA LEU A 170 25.03 -18.76 -0.35
C LEU A 170 25.10 -20.18 0.20
N GLU A 171 26.28 -20.82 0.22
CA GLU A 171 26.50 -22.14 0.83
C GLU A 171 26.20 -22.11 2.34
N ARG A 172 26.64 -21.07 3.04
CA ARG A 172 26.37 -20.90 4.48
C ARG A 172 24.86 -20.69 4.74
N ALA A 173 24.20 -19.87 3.91
CA ALA A 173 22.76 -19.65 4.00
C ALA A 173 21.94 -20.95 3.81
N ALA A 174 22.33 -21.75 2.82
CA ALA A 174 21.71 -23.03 2.57
C ALA A 174 21.90 -24.03 3.72
N GLN A 175 23.11 -24.03 4.35
CA GLN A 175 23.38 -24.86 5.54
C GLN A 175 22.51 -24.46 6.73
N ILE A 176 22.35 -23.16 6.99
CA ILE A 176 21.48 -22.67 8.07
C ILE A 176 20.03 -23.07 7.82
N ALA A 177 19.53 -22.89 6.59
CA ALA A 177 18.20 -23.30 6.25
C ALA A 177 18.00 -24.82 6.37
N ALA A 178 18.96 -25.61 5.92
CA ALA A 178 18.94 -27.06 6.03
C ALA A 178 18.95 -27.53 7.48
N SER A 179 19.67 -26.85 8.40
CA SER A 179 19.63 -27.17 9.83
C SER A 179 18.25 -26.98 10.46
N ALA A 180 17.40 -26.16 9.86
CA ALA A 180 16.00 -25.99 10.23
C ALA A 180 15.03 -26.85 9.39
N ASN A 181 15.53 -27.83 8.65
CA ASN A 181 14.77 -28.68 7.71
C ASN A 181 14.02 -27.87 6.64
N VAL A 182 14.59 -26.76 6.18
CA VAL A 182 14.00 -25.88 5.17
C VAL A 182 14.83 -25.91 3.91
N SER A 183 14.19 -26.15 2.76
CA SER A 183 14.81 -25.99 1.45
C SER A 183 14.96 -24.50 1.13
N MET A 184 16.13 -24.09 0.68
CA MET A 184 16.43 -22.73 0.26
C MET A 184 17.07 -22.72 -1.12
N ARG A 185 16.48 -21.97 -2.03
CA ARG A 185 17.09 -21.76 -3.36
C ARG A 185 18.21 -20.73 -3.24
N THR A 186 19.36 -21.04 -3.80
CA THR A 186 20.51 -20.13 -3.87
C THR A 186 20.70 -19.62 -5.29
N VAL A 187 20.85 -18.32 -5.45
CA VAL A 187 20.99 -17.65 -6.75
C VAL A 187 22.18 -16.70 -6.70
N SER A 188 23.07 -16.82 -7.67
CA SER A 188 24.13 -15.84 -7.93
C SER A 188 23.85 -15.17 -9.27
N ARG A 189 23.90 -13.83 -9.30
CA ARG A 189 23.53 -13.04 -10.48
C ARG A 189 24.52 -11.91 -10.71
N PHE A 190 24.92 -11.75 -11.97
CA PHE A 190 25.64 -10.56 -12.43
C PHE A 190 24.63 -9.50 -12.86
N ASP A 191 24.81 -8.26 -12.40
CA ASP A 191 23.98 -7.14 -12.80
C ASP A 191 24.75 -5.82 -12.69
N LEU A 192 24.25 -4.76 -13.36
CA LEU A 192 24.87 -3.43 -13.38
C LEU A 192 24.99 -2.82 -11.98
N ASN A 193 23.98 -3.03 -11.15
CA ASN A 193 23.99 -2.62 -9.76
C ASN A 193 23.14 -3.56 -8.89
N ILE A 194 23.39 -3.51 -7.58
CA ILE A 194 22.77 -4.44 -6.62
C ILE A 194 21.24 -4.30 -6.60
N ALA A 195 20.70 -3.06 -6.64
CA ALA A 195 19.25 -2.85 -6.60
C ALA A 195 18.54 -3.43 -7.83
N THR A 196 19.11 -3.21 -9.01
CA THR A 196 18.58 -3.76 -10.27
C THR A 196 18.63 -5.29 -10.27
N GLY A 197 19.76 -5.87 -9.82
CA GLY A 197 19.89 -7.33 -9.70
C GLY A 197 18.86 -7.95 -8.75
N ILE A 198 18.55 -7.28 -7.62
CA ILE A 198 17.49 -7.72 -6.70
C ILE A 198 16.12 -7.66 -7.37
N LEU A 199 15.81 -6.56 -8.10
CA LEU A 199 14.52 -6.39 -8.78
C LEU A 199 14.32 -7.41 -9.90
N HIS A 200 15.36 -7.69 -10.69
CA HIS A 200 15.32 -8.72 -11.72
C HIS A 200 15.10 -10.11 -11.13
N ALA A 201 15.84 -10.45 -10.06
CA ALA A 201 15.64 -11.73 -9.37
C ALA A 201 14.23 -11.81 -8.73
N ALA A 202 13.73 -10.73 -8.15
CA ALA A 202 12.40 -10.70 -7.57
C ALA A 202 11.31 -11.00 -8.61
N LYS A 203 11.47 -10.47 -9.82
CA LYS A 203 10.55 -10.73 -10.94
C LYS A 203 10.71 -12.15 -11.51
N GLU A 204 11.96 -12.63 -11.68
CA GLU A 204 12.25 -13.95 -12.23
C GLU A 204 11.74 -15.10 -11.37
N TYR A 205 11.79 -14.92 -10.05
CA TYR A 205 11.38 -15.94 -9.08
C TYR A 205 10.00 -15.68 -8.46
N ASP A 206 9.18 -14.79 -9.00
CA ASP A 206 7.84 -14.43 -8.50
C ASP A 206 7.86 -14.14 -6.98
N VAL A 207 8.81 -13.30 -6.56
CA VAL A 207 9.01 -12.96 -5.15
C VAL A 207 7.90 -12.05 -4.68
N THR A 208 7.33 -12.37 -3.53
CA THR A 208 6.26 -11.58 -2.91
C THR A 208 6.75 -10.66 -1.80
N SER A 209 7.95 -10.93 -1.25
CA SER A 209 8.53 -10.12 -0.18
C SER A 209 10.05 -10.15 -0.24
N ILE A 210 10.68 -9.00 -0.03
CA ILE A 210 12.15 -8.88 0.04
C ILE A 210 12.55 -8.59 1.48
N ILE A 211 13.56 -9.30 2.01
CA ILE A 211 14.13 -9.04 3.33
C ILE A 211 15.55 -8.51 3.16
N ILE A 212 15.80 -7.27 3.56
CA ILE A 212 17.12 -6.63 3.48
C ILE A 212 17.64 -6.24 4.86
N GLY A 213 18.95 -6.41 5.07
CA GLY A 213 19.65 -5.97 6.27
C GLY A 213 20.22 -4.56 6.11
N LEU A 214 20.07 -3.72 7.14
CA LEU A 214 20.75 -2.44 7.21
C LEU A 214 22.18 -2.64 7.75
N HIS A 215 23.14 -2.04 7.05
CA HIS A 215 24.51 -1.99 7.51
C HIS A 215 24.67 -1.03 8.70
N ARG A 216 25.55 -1.38 9.63
CA ARG A 216 26.01 -0.45 10.66
C ARG A 216 26.96 0.56 10.01
N LYS A 217 26.44 1.63 9.43
CA LYS A 217 27.28 2.76 9.00
C LYS A 217 27.35 3.82 10.07
N THR A 218 28.55 4.35 10.25
CA THR A 218 28.90 5.35 11.26
C THR A 218 28.71 6.79 10.79
N ASN A 219 28.34 7.04 9.54
CA ASN A 219 28.24 8.39 8.99
C ASN A 219 26.80 8.87 8.91
N ILE A 220 26.53 9.98 9.56
CA ILE A 220 25.23 10.66 9.71
C ILE A 220 24.69 11.25 8.39
N VAL A 221 25.49 11.27 7.32
CA VAL A 221 25.16 11.89 6.03
C VAL A 221 24.44 10.95 5.05
N ASP A 222 24.46 9.64 5.32
CA ASP A 222 23.73 8.67 4.49
C ASP A 222 22.24 8.66 4.88
N SER A 223 21.36 8.56 3.86
CA SER A 223 19.93 8.46 4.05
C SER A 223 19.55 7.41 5.11
N PHE A 224 18.46 7.64 5.83
CA PHE A 224 18.05 6.83 6.98
C PHE A 224 17.99 5.33 6.68
N PHE A 225 17.58 4.96 5.48
CA PHE A 225 17.50 3.56 5.04
C PHE A 225 18.66 3.12 4.12
N GLY A 226 19.52 4.03 3.69
CA GLY A 226 20.56 3.78 2.70
C GLY A 226 20.04 3.76 1.26
N THR A 227 20.93 4.08 0.33
CA THR A 227 20.61 4.21 -1.11
C THR A 227 19.99 2.94 -1.73
N LEU A 228 20.39 1.76 -1.26
CA LEU A 228 19.84 0.48 -1.74
C LEU A 228 18.36 0.34 -1.38
N ALA A 229 18.02 0.56 -0.10
CA ALA A 229 16.64 0.45 0.37
C ALA A 229 15.72 1.48 -0.29
N GLU A 230 16.18 2.73 -0.45
CA GLU A 230 15.42 3.76 -1.14
C GLU A 230 15.16 3.43 -2.61
N ASN A 231 16.15 2.90 -3.32
CA ASN A 231 15.99 2.50 -4.71
C ASN A 231 15.03 1.32 -4.86
N LEU A 232 15.04 0.38 -3.91
CA LEU A 232 14.09 -0.72 -3.88
C LEU A 232 12.68 -0.23 -3.59
N LEU A 233 12.47 0.59 -2.57
CA LEU A 233 11.17 1.12 -2.19
C LEU A 233 10.51 1.96 -3.30
N LYS A 234 11.31 2.65 -4.13
CA LYS A 234 10.79 3.42 -5.28
C LYS A 234 10.34 2.57 -6.46
N LYS A 235 10.87 1.35 -6.62
CA LYS A 235 10.68 0.54 -7.82
C LYS A 235 9.98 -0.79 -7.58
N TYR A 236 9.85 -1.21 -6.33
CA TYR A 236 9.25 -2.47 -5.96
C TYR A 236 7.92 -2.23 -5.26
N TYR A 237 6.83 -2.72 -5.86
CA TYR A 237 5.45 -2.47 -5.41
C TYR A 237 4.92 -3.51 -4.41
N GLN A 238 5.75 -4.51 -4.07
CA GLN A 238 5.41 -5.53 -3.08
C GLN A 238 6.12 -5.24 -1.75
N GLN A 239 5.98 -6.13 -0.80
CA GLN A 239 6.51 -5.92 0.54
C GLN A 239 8.04 -5.93 0.59
N VAL A 240 8.61 -4.92 1.25
CA VAL A 240 10.03 -4.88 1.61
C VAL A 240 10.16 -4.83 3.13
N MET A 241 10.81 -5.82 3.70
CA MET A 241 11.15 -5.88 5.11
C MET A 241 12.60 -5.41 5.30
N ILE A 242 12.78 -4.35 6.06
CA ILE A 242 14.09 -3.76 6.35
C ILE A 242 14.44 -4.10 7.79
N ALA A 243 15.51 -4.86 7.99
CA ALA A 243 15.91 -5.33 9.31
C ALA A 243 17.25 -4.74 9.77
N ARG A 244 17.32 -4.33 11.02
CA ARG A 244 18.54 -3.94 11.70
C ARG A 244 18.70 -4.77 12.97
N PHE A 245 19.69 -5.64 12.97
CA PHE A 245 19.90 -6.56 14.08
C PHE A 245 20.79 -5.95 15.16
N GLN A 246 20.32 -5.98 16.40
CA GLN A 246 21.07 -5.62 17.62
C GLN A 246 21.33 -6.85 18.50
N MET A 247 20.46 -7.86 18.34
CA MET A 247 20.54 -9.16 19.00
C MET A 247 20.01 -10.23 18.05
N PRO A 248 20.33 -11.50 18.22
CA PRO A 248 19.81 -12.59 17.43
C PRO A 248 18.28 -12.68 17.49
N VAL A 249 17.63 -12.94 16.34
CA VAL A 249 16.16 -12.97 16.19
C VAL A 249 15.50 -13.96 17.17
N ASN A 250 16.11 -15.11 17.41
CA ASN A 250 15.62 -16.16 18.29
C ASN A 250 15.64 -15.81 19.78
N THR A 251 16.28 -14.68 20.17
CA THR A 251 16.31 -14.21 21.57
C THR A 251 15.17 -13.26 21.90
N LEU A 252 14.36 -12.87 20.92
CA LEU A 252 13.26 -11.94 21.12
C LEU A 252 12.18 -12.55 22.04
N ARG A 253 11.75 -11.78 23.04
CA ARG A 253 10.67 -12.15 24.00
C ARG A 253 9.43 -11.31 23.81
N ARG A 254 9.57 -10.15 23.19
CA ARG A 254 8.51 -9.18 22.99
C ARG A 254 8.75 -8.40 21.70
N ILE A 255 7.71 -8.23 20.91
CA ILE A 255 7.71 -7.38 19.71
C ILE A 255 6.76 -6.23 19.96
N LEU A 256 7.26 -5.00 19.86
CA LEU A 256 6.48 -3.77 19.92
C LEU A 256 6.29 -3.26 18.50
N VAL A 257 5.04 -3.10 18.09
CA VAL A 257 4.67 -2.69 16.74
C VAL A 257 4.01 -1.32 16.79
N ALA A 258 4.68 -0.30 16.28
CA ALA A 258 4.10 1.01 16.09
C ALA A 258 3.45 1.08 14.71
N VAL A 259 2.14 1.28 14.66
CA VAL A 259 1.36 1.30 13.42
C VAL A 259 0.89 2.71 13.14
N PRO A 260 1.19 3.28 11.98
CA PRO A 260 0.73 4.62 11.63
C PRO A 260 -0.80 4.67 11.52
N PRO A 261 -1.41 5.85 11.71
CA PRO A 261 -2.85 6.02 11.49
C PRO A 261 -3.23 5.69 10.06
N LYS A 262 -4.38 5.03 9.86
CA LYS A 262 -4.93 4.63 8.57
C LYS A 262 -4.10 3.55 7.82
N ALA A 263 -3.20 2.86 8.51
CA ALA A 263 -2.43 1.76 7.92
C ALA A 263 -3.32 0.62 7.40
N GLU A 264 -4.51 0.45 7.97
CA GLU A 264 -5.52 -0.53 7.56
C GLU A 264 -5.99 -0.35 6.12
N TYR A 265 -5.79 0.83 5.53
CA TYR A 265 -6.14 1.13 4.14
C TYR A 265 -4.96 0.99 3.17
N GLU A 266 -3.78 0.65 3.66
CA GLU A 266 -2.58 0.48 2.82
C GLU A 266 -2.48 -0.94 2.27
N HIS A 267 -2.07 -1.05 1.00
CA HIS A 267 -1.78 -2.34 0.39
C HIS A 267 -0.76 -3.13 1.20
N GLY A 268 -1.06 -4.40 1.46
CA GLY A 268 -0.19 -5.28 2.22
C GLY A 268 -0.32 -5.18 3.74
N PHE A 269 -1.29 -4.43 4.28
CA PHE A 269 -1.56 -4.36 5.72
C PHE A 269 -1.73 -5.74 6.33
N VAL A 270 -2.66 -6.52 5.82
CA VAL A 270 -2.94 -7.89 6.27
C VAL A 270 -1.72 -8.79 6.16
N LYS A 271 -0.96 -8.65 5.07
CA LYS A 271 0.23 -9.46 4.81
C LYS A 271 1.34 -9.24 5.84
N TRP A 272 1.70 -7.98 6.15
CA TRP A 272 2.74 -7.75 7.16
C TRP A 272 2.23 -8.09 8.59
N VAL A 273 0.94 -7.92 8.89
CA VAL A 273 0.36 -8.37 10.16
C VAL A 273 0.49 -9.88 10.28
N SER A 274 0.14 -10.64 9.23
CA SER A 274 0.27 -12.10 9.23
C SER A 274 1.72 -12.56 9.41
N HIS A 275 2.70 -11.84 8.84
CA HIS A 275 4.12 -12.11 9.05
C HIS A 275 4.53 -11.92 10.51
N LEU A 276 4.08 -10.84 11.16
CA LEU A 276 4.36 -10.60 12.58
C LEU A 276 3.68 -11.63 13.48
N CYS A 277 2.45 -12.03 13.17
CA CYS A 277 1.75 -13.08 13.90
C CYS A 277 2.49 -14.42 13.81
N ARG A 278 2.96 -14.81 12.62
CA ARG A 278 3.79 -16.01 12.43
C ARG A 278 5.10 -15.91 13.22
N MET A 279 5.79 -14.79 13.10
CA MET A 279 7.03 -14.53 13.85
C MET A 279 6.81 -14.66 15.36
N SER A 280 5.70 -14.11 15.87
CA SER A 280 5.32 -14.24 17.27
C SER A 280 5.08 -15.70 17.70
N GLY A 281 4.35 -16.45 16.85
CA GLY A 281 4.07 -17.87 17.08
C GLY A 281 5.33 -18.74 17.07
N GLU A 282 6.18 -18.59 16.07
CA GLU A 282 7.43 -19.34 15.91
C GLU A 282 8.44 -19.04 17.04
N LEU A 283 8.53 -17.79 17.47
CA LEU A 283 9.44 -17.37 18.55
C LEU A 283 8.85 -17.55 19.96
N GLY A 284 7.55 -17.84 20.08
CA GLY A 284 6.85 -17.86 21.38
C GLY A 284 6.89 -16.52 22.11
N CYS A 285 6.94 -15.41 21.37
CA CYS A 285 7.03 -14.06 21.91
C CYS A 285 5.68 -13.33 21.88
N ARG A 286 5.56 -12.24 22.64
CA ARG A 286 4.32 -11.45 22.71
C ARG A 286 4.37 -10.29 21.73
N LEU A 287 3.26 -10.08 20.98
CA LEU A 287 3.04 -8.88 20.15
C LEU A 287 2.28 -7.83 20.95
N HIS A 288 2.72 -6.58 20.87
CA HIS A 288 2.05 -5.41 21.39
C HIS A 288 1.94 -4.36 20.31
N PHE A 289 0.70 -4.04 19.90
CA PHE A 289 0.42 -3.02 18.90
C PHE A 289 0.15 -1.67 19.55
N PHE A 290 0.80 -0.64 19.04
CA PHE A 290 0.54 0.76 19.36
C PHE A 290 0.02 1.42 18.09
N ALA A 291 -1.27 1.72 18.05
CA ALA A 291 -1.93 2.29 16.90
C ALA A 291 -3.07 3.23 17.33
N HIS A 292 -3.56 4.01 16.37
CA HIS A 292 -4.79 4.79 16.57
C HIS A 292 -5.99 3.85 16.87
N PRO A 293 -6.96 4.26 17.74
CA PRO A 293 -8.10 3.41 18.13
C PRO A 293 -8.87 2.78 16.96
N GLN A 294 -9.03 3.51 15.86
CA GLN A 294 -9.67 2.98 14.64
C GLN A 294 -8.86 1.83 14.03
N THR A 295 -7.57 2.02 13.85
CA THR A 295 -6.65 1.00 13.30
C THR A 295 -6.56 -0.23 14.20
N LEU A 296 -6.62 -0.06 15.53
CA LEU A 296 -6.64 -1.18 16.49
C LEU A 296 -7.85 -2.09 16.32
N GLY A 297 -8.98 -1.56 15.81
CA GLY A 297 -10.18 -2.35 15.49
C GLY A 297 -9.91 -3.44 14.43
N TYR A 298 -9.02 -3.18 13.50
CA TYR A 298 -8.63 -4.10 12.42
C TYR A 298 -7.49 -5.07 12.81
N LEU A 299 -6.88 -4.90 13.98
CA LEU A 299 -5.78 -5.74 14.50
C LEU A 299 -6.27 -6.78 15.53
N LYS A 300 -7.54 -6.80 15.82
CA LYS A 300 -8.20 -7.77 16.72
C LYS A 300 -8.63 -9.01 15.98
#